data_cfa343bc86558389a29beae54391a2bf
#
_entry.id   cfa343bc86558389a29beae54391a2bf
#
_cell.length_a   1.000
_cell.length_b   1.000
_cell.length_c   1.000
_cell.angle_alpha   90.00
_cell.angle_beta   90.00
_cell.angle_gamma   90.00
#
_symmetry.space_group_name_H-M   'P 1'
#
loop_
_entity.id
_entity.type
_entity.pdbx_description
1 polymer ?
#
loop_
_entity_poly.entity_id
_entity_poly.type
_entity_poly.pdbx_seq_one_letter_code
_entity_poly.pdbx_strand_id
1 'polypeptide(L)'
;MSFVDTIETLCKSNKLPNQATKTFLGFCACYKAACEKAQIDPNTCVDVFKTFLHCVAKELQDPYTFGPYHRAIRAPVDYYTLGLDFVRPLIDYTHSMVLGKQSLAAINLAIQNKENVVLLSNHQTEIDPQIISLLIENEYPKLACDMIFVAGHRVISDPLAIPFSLGRNLICIYSKRHIDTPPEKKAEKISHNQKAMKCLEELLQEGGKCIYIAPSGGRDRVNDKGEPEVSPFDPQSVEMLYLLSQKARHPTHFYTLALSTYPLLPPPNQVLTEIGETRTTYYSPAHLVFGERIDMEHIGQCHEESDKKQKRIIRTDAIWQQVVADYQSISNT
;
A
#
# COMPACT_ATOMS: atom_id res chain seq x y z
N MET A 1 -18.03 -16.97 20.25
CA MET A 1 -17.55 -17.81 19.14
C MET A 1 -16.10 -17.45 18.92
N SER A 2 -15.18 -18.40 19.01
CA SER A 2 -13.74 -18.14 18.84
C SER A 2 -13.38 -17.91 17.37
N PHE A 3 -12.13 -17.49 17.10
CA PHE A 3 -11.61 -17.40 15.74
C PHE A 3 -11.75 -18.74 15.00
N VAL A 4 -11.40 -19.85 15.67
CA VAL A 4 -11.44 -21.21 15.12
C VAL A 4 -12.87 -21.61 14.77
N ASP A 5 -13.82 -21.40 15.69
CA ASP A 5 -15.24 -21.72 15.46
C ASP A 5 -15.79 -20.97 14.24
N THR A 6 -15.34 -19.72 14.01
CA THR A 6 -15.77 -18.94 12.85
C THR A 6 -15.24 -19.54 11.55
N ILE A 7 -13.95 -19.88 11.49
CA ILE A 7 -13.32 -20.51 10.32
C ILE A 7 -14.03 -21.85 10.02
N GLU A 8 -14.19 -22.70 11.02
CA GLU A 8 -14.87 -23.99 10.85
C GLU A 8 -16.32 -23.85 10.38
N THR A 9 -17.06 -22.90 10.94
CA THR A 9 -18.45 -22.64 10.53
C THR A 9 -18.54 -22.20 9.06
N LEU A 10 -17.65 -21.31 8.62
CA LEU A 10 -17.60 -20.84 7.23
C LEU A 10 -17.19 -21.97 6.28
N CYS A 11 -16.26 -22.83 6.67
CA CYS A 11 -15.87 -23.99 5.87
C CYS A 11 -17.01 -25.04 5.80
N LYS A 12 -17.64 -25.39 6.93
CA LYS A 12 -18.79 -26.33 6.96
C LYS A 12 -19.98 -25.84 6.14
N SER A 13 -20.16 -24.52 6.01
CA SER A 13 -21.20 -23.90 5.17
C SER A 13 -20.78 -23.69 3.71
N ASN A 14 -19.65 -24.22 3.27
CA ASN A 14 -19.05 -24.05 1.94
C ASN A 14 -18.85 -22.56 1.52
N LYS A 15 -18.73 -21.65 2.49
CA LYS A 15 -18.44 -20.24 2.27
C LYS A 15 -16.95 -19.96 2.14
N LEU A 16 -16.12 -20.82 2.72
CA LEU A 16 -14.67 -20.84 2.51
C LEU A 16 -14.26 -22.21 1.96
N PRO A 17 -13.29 -22.26 1.02
CA PRO A 17 -12.76 -23.54 0.51
C PRO A 17 -12.08 -24.32 1.62
N ASN A 18 -12.32 -25.63 1.67
CA ASN A 18 -11.70 -26.52 2.67
C ASN A 18 -10.16 -26.47 2.62
N GLN A 19 -9.57 -26.27 1.44
CA GLN A 19 -8.12 -26.12 1.26
C GLN A 19 -7.57 -24.89 1.98
N ALA A 20 -8.37 -23.81 2.10
CA ALA A 20 -7.98 -22.58 2.78
C ALA A 20 -8.02 -22.69 4.31
N THR A 21 -8.72 -23.72 4.87
CA THR A 21 -8.86 -23.86 6.33
C THR A 21 -7.53 -23.86 7.04
N LYS A 22 -6.55 -24.64 6.55
CA LYS A 22 -5.21 -24.74 7.15
C LYS A 22 -4.49 -23.38 7.12
N THR A 23 -4.59 -22.65 6.01
CA THR A 23 -3.99 -21.33 5.82
C THR A 23 -4.60 -20.32 6.78
N PHE A 24 -5.93 -20.28 6.91
CA PHE A 24 -6.62 -19.39 7.84
C PHE A 24 -6.33 -19.73 9.31
N LEU A 25 -6.28 -21.00 9.67
CA LEU A 25 -5.92 -21.42 11.02
C LEU A 25 -4.48 -21.05 11.36
N GLY A 26 -3.55 -21.23 10.43
CA GLY A 26 -2.15 -20.81 10.58
C GLY A 26 -2.03 -19.30 10.76
N PHE A 27 -2.69 -18.50 9.93
CA PHE A 27 -2.73 -17.04 10.05
C PHE A 27 -3.36 -16.59 11.39
N CYS A 28 -4.47 -17.22 11.78
CA CYS A 28 -5.12 -16.96 13.07
C CYS A 28 -4.18 -17.21 14.26
N ALA A 29 -3.39 -18.29 14.21
CA ALA A 29 -2.43 -18.60 15.26
C ALA A 29 -1.33 -17.51 15.35
N CYS A 30 -0.78 -17.07 14.22
CA CYS A 30 0.19 -15.98 14.17
C CYS A 30 -0.40 -14.66 14.68
N TYR A 31 -1.64 -14.34 14.29
CA TYR A 31 -2.33 -13.12 14.73
C TYR A 31 -2.56 -13.11 16.25
N LYS A 32 -3.00 -14.24 16.82
CA LYS A 32 -3.14 -14.39 18.27
C LYS A 32 -1.81 -14.20 19.00
N ALA A 33 -0.75 -14.85 18.53
CA ALA A 33 0.58 -14.73 19.11
C ALA A 33 1.09 -13.27 19.05
N ALA A 34 0.78 -12.54 17.98
CA ALA A 34 1.08 -11.12 17.86
C ALA A 34 0.31 -10.28 18.89
N CYS A 35 -0.99 -10.52 19.08
CA CYS A 35 -1.81 -9.86 20.11
C CYS A 35 -1.28 -10.15 21.52
N GLU A 36 -0.95 -11.39 21.82
CA GLU A 36 -0.38 -11.79 23.12
C GLU A 36 0.95 -11.08 23.40
N LYS A 37 1.83 -10.99 22.39
CA LYS A 37 3.09 -10.23 22.50
C LYS A 37 2.84 -8.74 22.73
N ALA A 38 1.78 -8.19 22.13
CA ALA A 38 1.32 -6.82 22.36
C ALA A 38 0.63 -6.61 23.72
N GLN A 39 0.48 -7.67 24.52
CA GLN A 39 -0.31 -7.67 25.78
C GLN A 39 -1.78 -7.28 25.59
N ILE A 40 -2.33 -7.57 24.41
CA ILE A 40 -3.74 -7.38 24.05
C ILE A 40 -4.44 -8.73 24.16
N ASP A 41 -5.58 -8.80 24.89
CA ASP A 41 -6.39 -10.00 24.89
C ASP A 41 -6.90 -10.30 23.46
N PRO A 42 -6.50 -11.43 22.83
CA PRO A 42 -6.94 -11.76 21.48
C PRO A 42 -8.45 -11.79 21.33
N ASN A 43 -9.20 -12.04 22.41
CA ASN A 43 -10.66 -12.06 22.37
C ASN A 43 -11.28 -10.71 22.01
N THR A 44 -10.58 -9.60 22.30
CA THR A 44 -11.03 -8.25 21.89
C THR A 44 -10.99 -8.04 20.38
N CYS A 45 -10.17 -8.81 19.66
CA CYS A 45 -10.02 -8.75 18.20
C CYS A 45 -10.93 -9.73 17.45
N VAL A 46 -11.69 -10.59 18.17
CA VAL A 46 -12.51 -11.65 17.55
C VAL A 46 -13.52 -11.09 16.56
N ASP A 47 -14.22 -10.00 16.89
CA ASP A 47 -15.29 -9.47 16.03
C ASP A 47 -14.73 -8.80 14.76
N VAL A 48 -13.58 -8.14 14.85
CA VAL A 48 -12.85 -7.60 13.70
C VAL A 48 -12.41 -8.73 12.77
N PHE A 49 -11.82 -9.77 13.32
CA PHE A 49 -11.36 -10.93 12.55
C PHE A 49 -12.54 -11.69 11.90
N LYS A 50 -13.65 -11.86 12.62
CA LYS A 50 -14.89 -12.43 12.08
C LYS A 50 -15.42 -11.62 10.89
N THR A 51 -15.48 -10.29 11.05
CA THR A 51 -15.93 -9.40 9.99
C THR A 51 -15.03 -9.54 8.77
N PHE A 52 -13.71 -9.58 8.96
CA PHE A 52 -12.75 -9.82 7.89
C PHE A 52 -13.02 -11.16 7.17
N LEU A 53 -13.18 -12.26 7.89
CA LEU A 53 -13.48 -13.58 7.30
C LEU A 53 -14.80 -13.59 6.52
N HIS A 54 -15.84 -12.92 7.01
CA HIS A 54 -17.09 -12.78 6.29
C HIS A 54 -16.95 -11.96 5.00
N CYS A 55 -16.12 -10.92 5.02
CA CYS A 55 -15.80 -10.14 3.82
C CYS A 55 -15.05 -10.99 2.80
N VAL A 56 -14.08 -11.79 3.23
CA VAL A 56 -13.37 -12.75 2.36
C VAL A 56 -14.34 -13.79 1.79
N ALA A 57 -15.21 -14.38 2.62
CA ALA A 57 -16.19 -15.34 2.17
C ALA A 57 -17.19 -14.76 1.17
N LYS A 58 -17.60 -13.49 1.35
CA LYS A 58 -18.45 -12.77 0.41
C LYS A 58 -17.72 -12.55 -0.91
N GLU A 59 -16.47 -12.13 -0.85
CA GLU A 59 -15.65 -11.87 -2.04
C GLU A 59 -15.46 -13.13 -2.89
N LEU A 60 -15.32 -14.30 -2.27
CA LEU A 60 -15.25 -15.59 -2.95
C LEU A 60 -16.54 -15.98 -3.68
N GLN A 61 -17.70 -15.53 -3.18
CA GLN A 61 -19.01 -15.85 -3.76
C GLN A 61 -19.43 -14.81 -4.78
N ASP A 62 -19.13 -13.55 -4.55
CA ASP A 62 -19.52 -12.40 -5.37
C ASP A 62 -18.36 -11.41 -5.47
N PRO A 63 -17.38 -11.66 -6.37
CA PRO A 63 -16.18 -10.87 -6.50
C PRO A 63 -16.46 -9.41 -6.84
N TYR A 64 -15.89 -8.49 -6.07
CA TYR A 64 -16.00 -7.06 -6.34
C TYR A 64 -15.12 -6.66 -7.53
N THR A 65 -15.69 -5.90 -8.46
CA THR A 65 -14.95 -5.38 -9.62
C THR A 65 -14.48 -3.96 -9.38
N PHE A 66 -13.18 -3.78 -9.25
CA PHE A 66 -12.57 -2.47 -9.10
C PHE A 66 -12.54 -1.71 -10.44
N GLY A 67 -13.04 -0.47 -10.41
CA GLY A 67 -12.84 0.47 -11.52
C GLY A 67 -11.41 1.02 -11.58
N PRO A 68 -11.10 1.82 -12.62
CA PRO A 68 -9.80 2.50 -12.74
C PRO A 68 -9.46 3.41 -11.55
N TYR A 69 -10.48 4.06 -10.98
CA TYR A 69 -10.43 4.74 -9.69
C TYR A 69 -11.49 4.17 -8.76
N HIS A 70 -11.07 3.74 -7.58
CA HIS A 70 -11.93 3.22 -6.53
C HIS A 70 -11.92 4.18 -5.34
N ARG A 71 -13.09 4.47 -4.79
CA ARG A 71 -13.25 5.24 -3.55
C ARG A 71 -13.52 4.30 -2.38
N ALA A 72 -12.93 4.60 -1.23
CA ALA A 72 -13.13 3.85 -0.01
C ALA A 72 -14.61 3.63 0.32
N ILE A 73 -15.01 2.38 0.54
CA ILE A 73 -16.37 2.00 0.93
C ILE A 73 -16.49 2.07 2.44
N ARG A 74 -17.48 2.87 2.91
CA ARG A 74 -17.72 3.14 4.34
C ARG A 74 -19.05 2.58 4.84
N ALA A 75 -19.90 2.04 3.96
CA ALA A 75 -21.19 1.46 4.31
C ALA A 75 -21.57 0.36 3.30
N PRO A 76 -22.29 -0.72 3.68
CA PRO A 76 -22.74 -1.02 5.05
C PRO A 76 -21.62 -1.45 6.01
N VAL A 77 -20.47 -1.93 5.49
CA VAL A 77 -19.25 -2.19 6.25
C VAL A 77 -18.31 -1.01 6.05
N ASP A 78 -17.81 -0.44 7.14
CA ASP A 78 -16.73 0.53 7.05
C ASP A 78 -15.39 -0.21 6.88
N TYR A 79 -15.01 -0.48 5.62
CA TYR A 79 -13.79 -1.22 5.30
C TYR A 79 -12.51 -0.45 5.68
N TYR A 80 -12.56 0.88 5.77
CA TYR A 80 -11.42 1.65 6.24
C TYR A 80 -11.14 1.36 7.72
N THR A 81 -12.18 1.53 8.56
CA THR A 81 -12.08 1.25 10.00
C THR A 81 -11.75 -0.23 10.23
N LEU A 82 -12.41 -1.16 9.52
CA LEU A 82 -12.10 -2.59 9.59
C LEU A 82 -10.60 -2.87 9.33
N GLY A 83 -10.05 -2.27 8.28
CA GLY A 83 -8.63 -2.45 7.94
C GLY A 83 -7.68 -1.88 8.98
N LEU A 84 -8.01 -0.71 9.56
CA LEU A 84 -7.21 -0.12 10.64
C LEU A 84 -7.28 -0.96 11.92
N ASP A 85 -8.48 -1.34 12.35
CA ASP A 85 -8.67 -2.10 13.59
C ASP A 85 -8.07 -3.50 13.51
N PHE A 86 -8.01 -4.09 12.30
CA PHE A 86 -7.33 -5.35 12.06
C PHE A 86 -5.81 -5.23 12.22
N VAL A 87 -5.20 -4.13 11.76
CA VAL A 87 -3.75 -3.94 11.77
C VAL A 87 -3.26 -3.33 13.08
N ARG A 88 -4.07 -2.51 13.75
CA ARG A 88 -3.71 -1.78 14.98
C ARG A 88 -3.04 -2.64 16.06
N PRO A 89 -3.52 -3.85 16.39
CA PRO A 89 -2.90 -4.70 17.43
C PRO A 89 -1.54 -5.26 17.03
N LEU A 90 -1.15 -5.16 15.76
CA LEU A 90 0.12 -5.69 15.25
C LEU A 90 1.26 -4.70 15.38
N ILE A 91 0.97 -3.40 15.61
CA ILE A 91 1.97 -2.34 15.64
C ILE A 91 2.46 -2.09 17.06
N ASP A 92 3.76 -2.17 17.25
CA ASP A 92 4.42 -1.68 18.46
C ASP A 92 4.62 -0.16 18.38
N TYR A 93 3.60 0.58 18.82
CA TYR A 93 3.62 2.05 18.80
C TYR A 93 4.72 2.65 19.68
N THR A 94 5.17 1.93 20.73
CA THR A 94 6.19 2.42 21.65
C THR A 94 7.54 2.56 20.97
N HIS A 95 7.85 1.64 20.05
CA HIS A 95 9.11 1.63 19.32
C HIS A 95 8.96 2.10 17.87
N SER A 96 7.73 2.44 17.43
CA SER A 96 7.49 2.98 16.10
C SER A 96 7.89 4.45 15.99
N MET A 97 8.38 4.85 14.83
CA MET A 97 8.83 6.22 14.58
C MET A 97 8.20 6.83 13.33
N VAL A 98 7.89 8.11 13.41
CA VAL A 98 7.54 8.95 12.26
C VAL A 98 8.53 10.10 12.24
N LEU A 99 9.46 10.04 11.29
CA LEU A 99 10.49 11.07 11.06
C LEU A 99 10.06 12.01 9.92
N GLY A 100 10.73 13.16 9.83
CA GLY A 100 10.38 14.16 8.82
C GLY A 100 9.05 14.88 9.11
N LYS A 101 8.75 15.15 10.39
CA LYS A 101 7.51 15.83 10.80
C LYS A 101 7.30 17.18 10.14
N GLN A 102 8.37 17.90 9.83
CA GLN A 102 8.29 19.18 9.10
C GLN A 102 7.77 18.98 7.67
N SER A 103 8.27 17.96 6.97
CA SER A 103 7.79 17.58 5.63
C SER A 103 6.33 17.12 5.69
N LEU A 104 5.95 16.31 6.67
CA LEU A 104 4.56 15.86 6.85
C LEU A 104 3.62 17.05 7.12
N ALA A 105 4.03 18.01 7.92
CA ALA A 105 3.26 19.24 8.15
C ALA A 105 3.11 20.08 6.86
N ALA A 106 4.20 20.22 6.07
CA ALA A 106 4.19 20.90 4.79
C ALA A 106 3.28 20.19 3.77
N ILE A 107 3.30 18.86 3.72
CA ILE A 107 2.41 18.03 2.91
C ILE A 107 0.94 18.31 3.28
N ASN A 108 0.60 18.27 4.56
CA ASN A 108 -0.76 18.53 5.01
C ASN A 108 -1.22 19.95 4.68
N LEU A 109 -0.35 20.96 4.83
CA LEU A 109 -0.63 22.34 4.48
C LEU A 109 -0.86 22.51 2.97
N ALA A 110 -0.04 21.88 2.11
CA ALA A 110 -0.21 21.92 0.67
C ALA A 110 -1.59 21.36 0.27
N ILE A 111 -1.99 20.21 0.85
CA ILE A 111 -3.32 19.62 0.61
C ILE A 111 -4.46 20.55 1.03
N GLN A 112 -4.34 21.23 2.18
CA GLN A 112 -5.32 22.21 2.65
C GLN A 112 -5.45 23.41 1.69
N ASN A 113 -4.34 23.82 1.07
CA ASN A 113 -4.27 24.89 0.06
C ASN A 113 -4.71 24.42 -1.34
N LYS A 114 -5.26 23.21 -1.48
CA LYS A 114 -5.62 22.59 -2.76
C LYS A 114 -4.44 22.31 -3.69
N GLU A 115 -3.23 22.29 -3.19
CA GLU A 115 -2.06 21.83 -3.93
C GLU A 115 -1.98 20.31 -3.85
N ASN A 116 -1.41 19.67 -4.85
CA ASN A 116 -1.26 18.22 -4.88
C ASN A 116 0.09 17.78 -4.30
N VAL A 117 0.12 16.59 -3.76
CA VAL A 117 1.34 15.94 -3.28
C VAL A 117 1.45 14.54 -3.87
N VAL A 118 2.64 14.17 -4.32
CA VAL A 118 3.00 12.81 -4.73
C VAL A 118 4.09 12.31 -3.80
N LEU A 119 3.82 11.18 -3.15
CA LEU A 119 4.76 10.46 -2.30
C LEU A 119 5.37 9.31 -3.12
N LEU A 120 6.66 9.41 -3.40
CA LEU A 120 7.45 8.38 -4.08
C LEU A 120 8.08 7.48 -2.99
N SER A 121 7.65 6.22 -2.93
CA SER A 121 7.94 5.37 -1.78
C SER A 121 8.44 3.99 -2.20
N ASN A 122 9.13 3.31 -1.29
CA ASN A 122 9.24 1.86 -1.32
C ASN A 122 7.91 1.21 -0.91
N HIS A 123 7.81 -0.12 -1.04
CA HIS A 123 6.62 -0.90 -0.70
C HIS A 123 7.04 -2.24 -0.10
N GLN A 124 6.59 -2.54 1.10
CA GLN A 124 7.04 -3.73 1.82
C GLN A 124 5.95 -4.76 2.05
N THR A 125 4.74 -4.31 2.44
CA THR A 125 3.66 -5.20 2.81
C THR A 125 2.33 -4.81 2.17
N GLU A 126 1.39 -5.76 2.08
CA GLU A 126 0.04 -5.51 1.56
C GLU A 126 -0.75 -4.53 2.45
N ILE A 127 -0.33 -4.36 3.71
CA ILE A 127 -0.97 -3.48 4.71
C ILE A 127 -0.25 -2.14 4.90
N ASP A 128 0.74 -1.79 4.06
CA ASP A 128 1.39 -0.47 4.12
C ASP A 128 0.39 0.70 4.17
N PRO A 129 -0.70 0.70 3.37
CA PRO A 129 -1.68 1.77 3.44
C PRO A 129 -2.34 1.93 4.81
N GLN A 130 -2.60 0.81 5.51
CA GLN A 130 -3.15 0.81 6.85
C GLN A 130 -2.13 1.32 7.88
N ILE A 131 -0.89 0.86 7.78
CA ILE A 131 0.20 1.26 8.67
C ILE A 131 0.48 2.76 8.55
N ILE A 132 0.60 3.29 7.33
CA ILE A 132 0.77 4.73 7.08
C ILE A 132 -0.33 5.51 7.79
N SER A 133 -1.60 5.11 7.56
CA SER A 133 -2.73 5.81 8.19
C SER A 133 -2.69 5.74 9.71
N LEU A 134 -2.42 4.56 10.30
CA LEU A 134 -2.37 4.36 11.76
C LEU A 134 -1.28 5.19 12.44
N LEU A 135 -0.15 5.42 11.75
CA LEU A 135 0.96 6.19 12.31
C LEU A 135 0.77 7.71 12.21
N ILE A 136 -0.10 8.19 11.29
CA ILE A 136 -0.31 9.63 11.11
C ILE A 136 -1.73 10.10 11.49
N GLU A 137 -2.70 9.22 11.73
CA GLU A 137 -4.12 9.58 11.91
C GLU A 137 -4.39 10.48 13.12
N ASN A 138 -3.61 10.34 14.18
CA ASN A 138 -3.78 11.16 15.39
C ASN A 138 -3.48 12.64 15.14
N GLU A 139 -2.47 12.94 14.31
CA GLU A 139 -2.08 14.32 13.98
C GLU A 139 -2.76 14.82 12.70
N TYR A 140 -2.97 13.92 11.71
CA TYR A 140 -3.47 14.27 10.37
C TYR A 140 -4.58 13.31 9.90
N PRO A 141 -5.73 13.22 10.61
CA PRO A 141 -6.77 12.21 10.32
C PRO A 141 -7.35 12.33 8.91
N LYS A 142 -7.51 13.56 8.41
CA LYS A 142 -8.01 13.79 7.06
C LYS A 142 -7.01 13.33 6.00
N LEU A 143 -5.73 13.65 6.14
CA LEU A 143 -4.68 13.19 5.23
C LEU A 143 -4.61 11.65 5.22
N ALA A 144 -4.63 11.01 6.39
CA ALA A 144 -4.62 9.56 6.55
C ALA A 144 -5.80 8.87 5.84
N CYS A 145 -6.99 9.47 5.93
CA CYS A 145 -8.22 8.93 5.34
C CYS A 145 -8.30 9.16 3.82
N ASP A 146 -7.91 10.35 3.35
CA ASP A 146 -8.14 10.79 1.97
C ASP A 146 -7.00 10.41 1.02
N MET A 147 -5.86 9.90 1.54
CA MET A 147 -4.72 9.48 0.73
C MET A 147 -5.15 8.48 -0.35
N ILE A 148 -4.62 8.67 -1.56
CA ILE A 148 -4.90 7.85 -2.73
C ILE A 148 -3.67 6.97 -3.00
N PHE A 149 -3.86 5.67 -3.11
CA PHE A 149 -2.78 4.72 -3.37
C PHE A 149 -2.84 4.21 -4.79
N VAL A 150 -1.71 4.20 -5.49
CA VAL A 150 -1.61 3.51 -6.78
C VAL A 150 -1.42 2.02 -6.50
N ALA A 151 -2.43 1.24 -6.83
CA ALA A 151 -2.53 -0.18 -6.49
C ALA A 151 -2.33 -1.07 -7.71
N GLY A 152 -1.46 -2.07 -7.57
CA GLY A 152 -1.28 -3.12 -8.58
C GLY A 152 -2.44 -4.13 -8.58
N HIS A 153 -2.58 -4.88 -9.67
CA HIS A 153 -3.67 -5.84 -9.87
C HIS A 153 -3.84 -6.85 -8.72
N ARG A 154 -2.76 -7.26 -8.07
CA ARG A 154 -2.82 -8.29 -7.03
C ARG A 154 -3.72 -7.91 -5.86
N VAL A 155 -3.60 -6.70 -5.35
CA VAL A 155 -4.37 -6.25 -4.16
C VAL A 155 -5.85 -6.00 -4.46
N ILE A 156 -6.23 -5.97 -5.73
CA ILE A 156 -7.63 -5.84 -6.18
C ILE A 156 -8.19 -7.13 -6.78
N SER A 157 -7.45 -8.24 -6.69
CA SER A 157 -7.87 -9.55 -7.20
C SER A 157 -7.68 -10.69 -6.21
N ASP A 158 -6.87 -10.50 -5.16
CA ASP A 158 -6.68 -11.48 -4.10
C ASP A 158 -7.78 -11.33 -3.04
N PRO A 159 -8.65 -12.35 -2.84
CA PRO A 159 -9.75 -12.27 -1.89
C PRO A 159 -9.35 -11.93 -0.45
N LEU A 160 -8.10 -12.23 -0.06
CA LEU A 160 -7.57 -11.87 1.26
C LEU A 160 -7.15 -10.40 1.36
N ALA A 161 -6.73 -9.79 0.25
CA ALA A 161 -6.34 -8.38 0.20
C ALA A 161 -7.53 -7.45 -0.05
N ILE A 162 -8.56 -7.90 -0.77
CA ILE A 162 -9.70 -7.09 -1.18
C ILE A 162 -10.41 -6.39 -0.01
N PRO A 163 -10.69 -7.01 1.16
CA PRO A 163 -11.30 -6.30 2.27
C PRO A 163 -10.50 -5.07 2.75
N PHE A 164 -9.18 -5.14 2.67
CA PHE A 164 -8.31 -3.98 2.98
C PHE A 164 -8.32 -2.94 1.87
N SER A 165 -8.36 -3.38 0.61
CA SER A 165 -8.40 -2.52 -0.57
C SER A 165 -9.71 -1.75 -0.69
N LEU A 166 -10.85 -2.36 -0.36
CA LEU A 166 -12.17 -1.71 -0.37
C LEU A 166 -12.25 -0.50 0.56
N GLY A 167 -11.43 -0.46 1.61
CA GLY A 167 -11.34 0.66 2.55
C GLY A 167 -10.42 1.81 2.11
N ARG A 168 -9.85 1.77 0.91
CA ARG A 168 -8.87 2.76 0.44
C ARG A 168 -9.30 3.45 -0.84
N ASN A 169 -8.82 4.68 -1.05
CA ASN A 169 -8.92 5.33 -2.36
C ASN A 169 -7.79 4.79 -3.23
N LEU A 170 -8.11 4.17 -4.35
CA LEU A 170 -7.14 3.46 -5.19
C LEU A 170 -7.21 3.91 -6.64
N ILE A 171 -6.06 4.20 -7.23
CA ILE A 171 -5.86 4.15 -8.68
C ILE A 171 -5.38 2.74 -9.02
N CYS A 172 -6.23 1.97 -9.68
CA CYS A 172 -6.00 0.57 -9.96
C CYS A 172 -5.30 0.40 -11.32
N ILE A 173 -4.11 -0.23 -11.32
CA ILE A 173 -3.31 -0.44 -12.54
C ILE A 173 -2.88 -1.88 -12.70
N TYR A 174 -2.71 -2.31 -13.94
CA TYR A 174 -1.98 -3.52 -14.28
C TYR A 174 -0.51 -3.18 -14.48
N SER A 175 0.37 -3.79 -13.70
CA SER A 175 1.81 -3.59 -13.85
C SER A 175 2.32 -4.16 -15.18
N LYS A 176 3.44 -3.64 -15.67
CA LYS A 176 4.08 -4.11 -16.91
C LYS A 176 4.33 -5.62 -16.91
N ARG A 177 4.65 -6.21 -15.76
CA ARG A 177 4.88 -7.66 -15.60
C ARG A 177 3.66 -8.53 -15.88
N HIS A 178 2.46 -7.97 -15.72
CA HIS A 178 1.19 -8.72 -15.81
C HIS A 178 0.31 -8.27 -16.98
N ILE A 179 0.75 -7.27 -17.76
CA ILE A 179 -0.07 -6.72 -18.84
C ILE A 179 -0.24 -7.72 -19.99
N ASP A 180 0.77 -8.53 -20.24
CA ASP A 180 0.81 -9.50 -21.33
C ASP A 180 0.26 -10.89 -20.93
N THR A 181 -0.16 -11.10 -19.69
CA THR A 181 -0.61 -12.40 -19.19
C THR A 181 -2.00 -12.30 -18.54
N PRO A 182 -3.01 -13.01 -19.01
CA PRO A 182 -3.02 -13.78 -20.24
C PRO A 182 -3.12 -12.89 -21.49
N PRO A 183 -2.60 -13.32 -22.66
CA PRO A 183 -2.50 -12.48 -23.87
C PRO A 183 -3.83 -11.92 -24.39
N GLU A 184 -4.92 -12.69 -24.28
CA GLU A 184 -6.26 -12.32 -24.71
C GLU A 184 -6.84 -11.11 -23.94
N LYS A 185 -6.36 -10.84 -22.73
CA LYS A 185 -6.77 -9.70 -21.90
C LYS A 185 -5.86 -8.47 -22.04
N LYS A 186 -4.83 -8.55 -22.88
CA LYS A 186 -3.86 -7.45 -23.03
C LYS A 186 -4.51 -6.13 -23.42
N ALA A 187 -5.37 -6.13 -24.42
CA ALA A 187 -6.04 -4.92 -24.90
C ALA A 187 -6.95 -4.31 -23.84
N GLU A 188 -7.67 -5.14 -23.08
CA GLU A 188 -8.53 -4.72 -21.97
C GLU A 188 -7.69 -4.05 -20.86
N LYS A 189 -6.58 -4.67 -20.47
CA LYS A 189 -5.67 -4.16 -19.44
C LYS A 189 -5.01 -2.83 -19.83
N ILE A 190 -4.62 -2.68 -21.10
CA ILE A 190 -4.09 -1.42 -21.63
C ILE A 190 -5.17 -0.34 -21.58
N SER A 191 -6.39 -0.64 -22.03
CA SER A 191 -7.52 0.30 -21.97
C SER A 191 -7.85 0.69 -20.53
N HIS A 192 -7.82 -0.27 -19.58
CA HIS A 192 -8.02 0.01 -18.16
C HIS A 192 -6.93 0.98 -17.63
N ASN A 193 -5.65 0.72 -17.92
CA ASN A 193 -4.56 1.59 -17.50
C ASN A 193 -4.70 3.01 -18.09
N GLN A 194 -5.12 3.15 -19.34
CA GLN A 194 -5.38 4.47 -19.94
C GLN A 194 -6.49 5.22 -19.19
N LYS A 195 -7.58 4.53 -18.81
CA LYS A 195 -8.65 5.12 -17.99
C LYS A 195 -8.15 5.49 -16.59
N ALA A 196 -7.32 4.64 -15.96
CA ALA A 196 -6.72 4.93 -14.66
C ALA A 196 -5.84 6.19 -14.71
N MET A 197 -5.04 6.36 -15.76
CA MET A 197 -4.24 7.56 -15.97
C MET A 197 -5.10 8.81 -16.19
N LYS A 198 -6.22 8.69 -16.91
CA LYS A 198 -7.17 9.78 -17.06
C LYS A 198 -7.82 10.17 -15.74
N CYS A 199 -8.24 9.21 -14.92
CA CYS A 199 -8.74 9.48 -13.56
C CYS A 199 -7.69 10.19 -12.70
N LEU A 200 -6.42 9.77 -12.78
CA LEU A 200 -5.34 10.41 -12.06
C LEU A 200 -5.12 11.87 -12.51
N GLU A 201 -5.18 12.12 -13.82
CA GLU A 201 -5.11 13.47 -14.37
C GLU A 201 -6.28 14.35 -13.86
N GLU A 202 -7.51 13.84 -13.87
CA GLU A 202 -8.70 14.52 -13.36
C GLU A 202 -8.56 14.85 -11.86
N LEU A 203 -8.05 13.92 -11.05
CA LEU A 203 -7.78 14.15 -9.63
C LEU A 203 -6.76 15.26 -9.40
N LEU A 204 -5.68 15.29 -10.18
CA LEU A 204 -4.68 16.36 -10.09
C LEU A 204 -5.25 17.72 -10.54
N GLN A 205 -6.21 17.74 -11.49
CA GLN A 205 -6.92 18.96 -11.89
C GLN A 205 -7.86 19.50 -10.81
N GLU A 206 -8.43 18.63 -9.96
CA GLU A 206 -9.27 19.03 -8.82
C GLU A 206 -8.45 19.69 -7.70
N GLY A 207 -7.17 19.31 -7.55
CA GLY A 207 -6.28 19.77 -6.50
C GLY A 207 -6.56 19.17 -5.11
N GLY A 208 -5.61 19.36 -4.20
CA GLY A 208 -5.71 18.88 -2.80
C GLY A 208 -5.62 17.38 -2.67
N LYS A 209 -4.88 16.70 -3.56
CA LYS A 209 -4.72 15.24 -3.56
C LYS A 209 -3.34 14.84 -3.04
N CYS A 210 -3.31 13.86 -2.14
CA CYS A 210 -2.09 13.18 -1.74
C CYS A 210 -2.07 11.79 -2.38
N ILE A 211 -1.12 11.55 -3.26
CA ILE A 211 -1.00 10.32 -4.04
C ILE A 211 0.26 9.58 -3.61
N TYR A 212 0.08 8.37 -3.09
CA TYR A 212 1.16 7.43 -2.79
C TYR A 212 1.39 6.49 -3.97
N ILE A 213 2.64 6.33 -4.34
CA ILE A 213 3.06 5.35 -5.33
C ILE A 213 4.38 4.71 -4.93
N ALA A 214 4.51 3.40 -5.20
CA ALA A 214 5.78 2.67 -5.19
C ALA A 214 6.24 2.45 -6.64
N PRO A 215 7.17 3.26 -7.16
CA PRO A 215 7.56 3.21 -8.57
C PRO A 215 8.27 1.91 -8.96
N SER A 216 8.75 1.12 -8.01
CA SER A 216 9.30 -0.23 -8.26
C SER A 216 8.28 -1.20 -8.87
N GLY A 217 6.98 -0.91 -8.71
CA GLY A 217 5.89 -1.74 -9.20
C GLY A 217 5.76 -3.10 -8.50
N GLY A 218 6.40 -3.27 -7.35
CA GLY A 218 6.35 -4.48 -6.53
C GLY A 218 6.86 -4.25 -5.13
N ARG A 219 6.71 -5.25 -4.27
CA ARG A 219 7.20 -5.20 -2.88
C ARG A 219 8.72 -5.42 -2.84
N ASP A 220 9.34 -4.80 -1.86
CA ASP A 220 10.73 -5.02 -1.52
C ASP A 220 11.01 -6.51 -1.27
N ARG A 221 12.22 -6.94 -1.51
CA ARG A 221 12.68 -8.32 -1.36
C ARG A 221 13.84 -8.36 -0.38
N VAL A 222 14.02 -9.50 0.24
CA VAL A 222 15.20 -9.73 1.05
C VAL A 222 16.41 -10.01 0.15
N ASN A 223 17.56 -9.50 0.57
CA ASN A 223 18.85 -9.81 -0.01
C ASN A 223 19.35 -11.20 0.43
N ASP A 224 20.54 -11.59 0.01
CA ASP A 224 21.16 -12.88 0.37
C ASP A 224 21.41 -13.05 1.88
N LYS A 225 21.38 -11.94 2.64
CA LYS A 225 21.50 -11.96 4.11
C LYS A 225 20.14 -12.05 4.82
N GLY A 226 19.03 -12.05 4.07
CA GLY A 226 17.68 -12.05 4.62
C GLY A 226 17.16 -10.68 5.05
N GLU A 227 17.84 -9.59 4.69
CA GLU A 227 17.47 -8.21 5.02
C GLU A 227 16.66 -7.60 3.88
N PRO A 228 15.53 -6.92 4.18
CA PRO A 228 14.76 -6.23 3.14
C PRO A 228 15.56 -5.12 2.46
N GLU A 229 15.51 -5.05 1.14
CA GLU A 229 16.14 -4.00 0.34
C GLU A 229 15.10 -3.23 -0.47
N VAL A 230 15.28 -1.91 -0.52
CA VAL A 230 14.45 -1.03 -1.33
C VAL A 230 14.63 -1.34 -2.81
N SER A 231 13.59 -1.84 -3.44
CA SER A 231 13.61 -2.19 -4.87
C SER A 231 13.82 -0.96 -5.75
N PRO A 232 14.66 -1.05 -6.81
CA PRO A 232 14.89 0.08 -7.72
C PRO A 232 13.61 0.62 -8.34
N PHE A 233 13.55 1.93 -8.51
CA PHE A 233 12.39 2.60 -9.09
C PHE A 233 12.40 2.52 -10.62
N ASP A 234 11.22 2.35 -11.22
CA ASP A 234 11.05 2.39 -12.68
C ASP A 234 11.00 3.85 -13.18
N PRO A 235 11.95 4.26 -14.04
CA PRO A 235 12.01 5.64 -14.55
C PRO A 235 10.76 6.07 -15.31
N GLN A 236 10.02 5.14 -15.91
CA GLN A 236 8.80 5.49 -16.64
C GLN A 236 7.65 5.81 -15.68
N SER A 237 7.60 5.12 -14.54
CA SER A 237 6.57 5.37 -13.51
C SER A 237 6.76 6.73 -12.86
N VAL A 238 7.99 7.12 -12.53
CA VAL A 238 8.31 8.44 -11.98
C VAL A 238 8.02 9.55 -13.00
N GLU A 239 8.50 9.37 -14.24
CA GLU A 239 8.33 10.36 -15.31
C GLU A 239 6.86 10.58 -15.67
N MET A 240 6.06 9.53 -15.69
CA MET A 240 4.63 9.62 -15.97
C MET A 240 3.93 10.56 -14.99
N LEU A 241 4.20 10.42 -13.69
CA LEU A 241 3.63 11.29 -12.67
C LEU A 241 4.13 12.73 -12.80
N TYR A 242 5.41 12.90 -13.08
CA TYR A 242 5.98 14.22 -13.31
C TYR A 242 5.33 14.92 -14.51
N LEU A 243 5.15 14.23 -15.64
CA LEU A 243 4.47 14.79 -16.80
C LEU A 243 2.98 15.08 -16.56
N LEU A 244 2.28 14.26 -15.79
CA LEU A 244 0.89 14.54 -15.39
C LEU A 244 0.82 15.77 -14.49
N SER A 245 1.75 15.92 -13.55
CA SER A 245 1.82 17.08 -12.65
C SER A 245 2.03 18.39 -13.39
N GLN A 246 2.82 18.38 -14.47
CA GLN A 246 3.04 19.58 -15.30
C GLN A 246 1.79 20.08 -16.05
N LYS A 247 0.80 19.19 -16.22
CA LYS A 247 -0.49 19.54 -16.85
C LYS A 247 -1.54 19.96 -15.83
N ALA A 248 -1.30 19.71 -14.54
CA ALA A 248 -2.27 20.02 -13.49
C ALA A 248 -2.46 21.52 -13.32
N ARG A 249 -3.69 21.96 -13.02
CA ARG A 249 -4.01 23.36 -12.72
C ARG A 249 -3.45 23.81 -11.37
N HIS A 250 -3.33 22.86 -10.44
CA HIS A 250 -2.83 23.11 -9.09
C HIS A 250 -1.37 22.67 -8.99
N PRO A 251 -0.53 23.40 -8.25
CA PRO A 251 0.84 22.96 -7.99
C PRO A 251 0.88 21.52 -7.46
N THR A 252 1.87 20.76 -7.91
CA THR A 252 2.09 19.39 -7.44
C THR A 252 3.50 19.27 -6.89
N HIS A 253 3.61 18.87 -5.63
CA HIS A 253 4.86 18.72 -4.90
C HIS A 253 5.20 17.24 -4.75
N PHE A 254 6.47 16.92 -4.95
CA PHE A 254 6.99 15.58 -4.81
C PHE A 254 7.80 15.46 -3.53
N TYR A 255 7.60 14.36 -2.81
CA TYR A 255 8.34 14.00 -1.59
C TYR A 255 8.73 12.53 -1.63
N THR A 256 9.82 12.16 -0.97
CA THR A 256 10.09 10.76 -0.67
C THR A 256 9.30 10.31 0.57
N LEU A 257 8.99 9.02 0.61
CA LEU A 257 8.48 8.35 1.80
C LEU A 257 9.19 7.00 1.93
N ALA A 258 9.96 6.81 3.00
CA ALA A 258 10.54 5.52 3.30
C ALA A 258 9.72 4.78 4.35
N LEU A 259 9.50 3.49 4.11
CA LEU A 259 8.73 2.59 4.97
C LEU A 259 9.63 1.48 5.50
N SER A 260 9.60 1.22 6.82
CA SER A 260 10.12 0.00 7.44
C SER A 260 8.95 -0.70 8.14
N THR A 261 8.28 -1.58 7.40
CA THR A 261 7.03 -2.28 7.77
C THR A 261 7.12 -3.78 7.53
N TYR A 262 8.19 -4.23 6.88
CA TYR A 262 8.38 -5.62 6.44
C TYR A 262 8.10 -6.67 7.53
N PRO A 263 8.55 -6.49 8.78
CA PRO A 263 8.36 -7.51 9.82
C PRO A 263 6.89 -7.76 10.20
N LEU A 264 5.97 -6.78 10.00
CA LEU A 264 4.58 -6.95 10.41
C LEU A 264 3.83 -8.00 9.58
N LEU A 265 4.06 -8.01 8.26
CA LEU A 265 3.44 -8.97 7.33
C LEU A 265 4.42 -9.28 6.19
N PRO A 266 5.46 -10.10 6.45
CA PRO A 266 6.46 -10.42 5.44
C PRO A 266 5.80 -10.99 4.18
N PRO A 267 6.22 -10.55 2.98
CA PRO A 267 5.75 -11.17 1.75
C PRO A 267 6.08 -12.66 1.73
N PRO A 268 5.17 -13.52 1.26
CA PRO A 268 5.43 -14.94 1.17
C PRO A 268 6.58 -15.21 0.18
N ASN A 269 7.37 -16.25 0.45
CA ASN A 269 8.50 -16.64 -0.39
C ASN A 269 8.07 -17.08 -1.79
N GLN A 270 6.87 -17.64 -1.92
CA GLN A 270 6.28 -18.06 -3.19
C GLN A 270 4.93 -17.38 -3.36
N VAL A 271 4.76 -16.77 -4.53
CA VAL A 271 3.49 -16.16 -4.93
C VAL A 271 2.64 -17.25 -5.56
N LEU A 272 1.63 -17.72 -4.84
CA LEU A 272 0.60 -18.61 -5.37
C LEU A 272 -0.57 -17.77 -5.91
N THR A 273 -1.21 -18.25 -6.97
CA THR A 273 -2.36 -17.57 -7.60
C THR A 273 -3.68 -17.87 -6.90
N GLU A 274 -3.69 -18.82 -5.99
CA GLU A 274 -4.89 -19.32 -5.30
C GLU A 274 -4.84 -19.06 -3.80
N ILE A 275 -6.01 -19.19 -3.15
CA ILE A 275 -6.16 -19.13 -1.69
C ILE A 275 -5.43 -20.32 -1.06
N GLY A 276 -4.20 -20.16 -0.73
CA GLY A 276 -3.33 -21.21 -0.17
C GLY A 276 -1.97 -20.66 0.21
N GLU A 277 -1.74 -19.39 -0.15
CA GLU A 277 -0.52 -18.69 0.22
C GLU A 277 -0.46 -18.50 1.73
N THR A 278 0.55 -19.09 2.37
CA THR A 278 0.75 -18.93 3.80
C THR A 278 1.20 -17.51 4.09
N ARG A 279 0.40 -16.78 4.86
CA ARG A 279 0.74 -15.46 5.40
C ARG A 279 1.02 -15.59 6.89
N THR A 280 2.07 -14.92 7.32
CA THR A 280 2.43 -14.80 8.73
C THR A 280 2.40 -13.33 9.12
N THR A 281 2.01 -13.06 10.35
CA THR A 281 2.03 -11.69 10.89
C THR A 281 2.67 -11.69 12.26
N TYR A 282 3.30 -10.56 12.60
CA TYR A 282 4.01 -10.41 13.85
C TYR A 282 3.69 -9.05 14.48
N TYR A 283 3.80 -8.98 15.80
CA TYR A 283 3.85 -7.71 16.52
C TYR A 283 5.25 -7.12 16.38
N SER A 284 5.33 -5.95 15.75
CA SER A 284 6.60 -5.30 15.44
C SER A 284 6.43 -3.78 15.35
N PRO A 285 7.49 -2.99 15.59
CA PRO A 285 7.47 -1.58 15.26
C PRO A 285 7.33 -1.37 13.75
N ALA A 286 6.82 -0.20 13.39
CA ALA A 286 6.75 0.30 12.03
C ALA A 286 7.30 1.71 11.97
N HIS A 287 8.11 2.01 10.95
CA HIS A 287 8.75 3.32 10.86
C HIS A 287 8.44 3.98 9.53
N LEU A 288 8.26 5.30 9.55
CA LEU A 288 8.06 6.15 8.39
C LEU A 288 9.07 7.29 8.39
N VAL A 289 9.63 7.61 7.23
CA VAL A 289 10.40 8.86 7.01
C VAL A 289 9.76 9.63 5.88
N PHE A 290 9.17 10.78 6.19
CA PHE A 290 8.75 11.76 5.18
C PHE A 290 9.97 12.62 4.82
N GLY A 291 10.58 12.33 3.67
CA GLY A 291 11.75 13.05 3.19
C GLY A 291 11.45 14.49 2.79
N GLU A 292 12.43 15.22 2.34
CA GLU A 292 12.29 16.60 1.90
C GLU A 292 11.57 16.72 0.55
N ARG A 293 11.08 17.90 0.25
CA ARG A 293 10.48 18.23 -1.05
C ARG A 293 11.52 18.08 -2.16
N ILE A 294 11.16 17.33 -3.19
CA ILE A 294 12.01 17.03 -4.33
C ILE A 294 11.88 18.14 -5.38
N ASP A 295 13.00 18.71 -5.80
CA ASP A 295 13.07 19.50 -7.03
C ASP A 295 13.23 18.54 -8.22
N MET A 296 12.11 18.23 -8.89
CA MET A 296 12.07 17.28 -10.00
C MET A 296 12.88 17.73 -11.22
N GLU A 297 13.21 19.01 -11.35
CA GLU A 297 14.00 19.53 -12.48
C GLU A 297 15.50 19.41 -12.23
N HIS A 298 15.95 19.57 -10.98
CA HIS A 298 17.37 19.67 -10.65
C HIS A 298 17.93 18.49 -9.88
N ILE A 299 17.09 17.63 -9.31
CA ILE A 299 17.55 16.49 -8.53
C ILE A 299 18.56 15.64 -9.31
N GLY A 300 19.66 15.26 -8.65
CA GLY A 300 20.76 14.49 -9.25
C GLY A 300 21.43 15.21 -10.43
N GLN A 301 21.30 16.53 -10.51
CA GLN A 301 21.81 17.36 -11.64
C GLN A 301 21.23 16.92 -13.00
N CYS A 302 20.05 16.31 -13.00
CA CYS A 302 19.43 15.77 -14.22
C CYS A 302 19.14 16.87 -15.29
N HIS A 303 19.09 18.16 -14.92
CA HIS A 303 18.91 19.27 -15.84
C HIS A 303 20.09 19.47 -16.79
N GLU A 304 21.30 19.03 -16.42
CA GLU A 304 22.52 19.13 -17.23
C GLU A 304 22.53 18.11 -18.38
N GLU A 305 21.69 17.07 -18.30
CA GLU A 305 21.61 16.02 -19.31
C GLU A 305 20.70 16.42 -20.47
N SER A 306 21.19 16.29 -21.70
CA SER A 306 20.46 16.60 -22.93
C SER A 306 19.60 15.45 -23.45
N ASP A 307 20.01 14.19 -23.22
CA ASP A 307 19.22 13.02 -23.59
C ASP A 307 18.06 12.83 -22.60
N LYS A 308 16.85 12.94 -23.10
CA LYS A 308 15.62 12.78 -22.33
C LYS A 308 15.51 11.43 -21.60
N LYS A 309 16.03 10.35 -22.20
CA LYS A 309 16.00 9.03 -21.59
C LYS A 309 16.96 8.98 -20.40
N GLN A 310 18.17 9.47 -20.59
CA GLN A 310 19.18 9.52 -19.55
C GLN A 310 18.79 10.47 -18.41
N LYS A 311 18.20 11.62 -18.74
CA LYS A 311 17.63 12.56 -17.75
C LYS A 311 16.62 11.89 -16.81
N ARG A 312 15.73 11.04 -17.34
CA ARG A 312 14.75 10.30 -16.54
C ARG A 312 15.42 9.31 -15.60
N ILE A 313 16.44 8.59 -16.10
CA ILE A 313 17.20 7.62 -15.30
C ILE A 313 17.89 8.33 -14.14
N ILE A 314 18.65 9.40 -14.41
CA ILE A 314 19.36 10.19 -13.38
C ILE A 314 18.39 10.70 -12.32
N ARG A 315 17.28 11.31 -12.74
CA ARG A 315 16.23 11.76 -11.81
C ARG A 315 15.71 10.66 -10.91
N THR A 316 15.37 9.54 -11.50
CA THR A 316 14.78 8.41 -10.78
C THR A 316 15.76 7.75 -9.82
N ASP A 317 17.01 7.57 -10.26
CA ASP A 317 18.06 7.02 -9.41
C ASP A 317 18.35 7.93 -8.20
N ALA A 318 18.41 9.25 -8.42
CA ALA A 318 18.62 10.18 -7.32
C ALA A 318 17.47 10.17 -6.30
N ILE A 319 16.22 10.05 -6.74
CA ILE A 319 15.05 9.90 -5.86
C ILE A 319 15.11 8.55 -5.12
N TRP A 320 15.40 7.48 -5.84
CA TRP A 320 15.53 6.14 -5.23
C TRP A 320 16.63 6.12 -4.16
N GLN A 321 17.79 6.72 -4.42
CA GLN A 321 18.89 6.82 -3.44
C GLN A 321 18.48 7.58 -2.18
N GLN A 322 17.64 8.62 -2.28
CA GLN A 322 17.09 9.30 -1.11
C GLN A 322 16.21 8.36 -0.28
N VAL A 323 15.30 7.61 -0.93
CA VAL A 323 14.47 6.62 -0.23
C VAL A 323 15.31 5.52 0.41
N VAL A 324 16.37 5.06 -0.25
CA VAL A 324 17.32 4.09 0.32
C VAL A 324 18.00 4.65 1.57
N ALA A 325 18.50 5.89 1.52
CA ALA A 325 19.16 6.54 2.66
C ALA A 325 18.19 6.74 3.82
N ASP A 326 16.96 7.22 3.55
CA ASP A 326 15.92 7.37 4.55
C ASP A 326 15.55 6.02 5.18
N TYR A 327 15.39 4.97 4.36
CA TYR A 327 15.12 3.60 4.82
C TYR A 327 16.25 3.08 5.74
N GLN A 328 17.51 3.25 5.35
CA GLN A 328 18.66 2.82 6.16
C GLN A 328 18.71 3.52 7.51
N SER A 329 18.22 4.76 7.61
CA SER A 329 18.16 5.49 8.89
C SER A 329 17.18 4.92 9.90
N ILE A 330 16.21 4.10 9.46
CA ILE A 330 15.14 3.51 10.29
C ILE A 330 15.12 1.98 10.32
N SER A 331 15.87 1.31 9.46
CA SER A 331 15.87 -0.16 9.36
C SER A 331 16.79 -0.83 10.41
N ASN A 332 17.71 -0.08 11.02
CA ASN A 332 18.68 -0.57 11.99
C ASN A 332 18.34 -0.19 13.44
N THR A 333 17.14 0.36 13.65
CA THR A 333 16.59 0.71 14.96
C THR A 333 15.55 -0.30 15.40
#